data_3e3576bbd73119bbb738d54e4e077493
#
_entry.id   3e3576bbd73119bbb738d54e4e077493
#
_cell.length_a   1.000
_cell.length_b   1.000
_cell.length_c   1.000
_cell.angle_alpha   90.00
_cell.angle_beta   90.00
_cell.angle_gamma   90.00
#
_symmetry.space_group_name_H-M   'P 1'
#
loop_
_entity.id
_entity.type
_entity.pdbx_description
1 polymer ?
#
loop_
_entity_poly.entity_id
_entity_poly.type
_entity_poly.pdbx_seq_one_letter_code
_entity_poly.pdbx_strand_id
1 'polypeptide(L)'
;MSGTLPLREAALAAIAERIITGLPDVALDRARRAPVDVEAETLPRLVLRGEEIEADDTEEPGRTHYRIGFVVSGFAAGASDLAAEQALSVLHARLASLLAGWTPAAAGLGDVVEQGAEFRMYDTEESALPAGEFLARFSILAIGPNGGPWST
;
A
#
# COMPACT_ATOMS: atom_id res chain seq x y z
N MET A 1 -17.77 6.29 21.46
CA MET A 1 -16.40 6.47 21.84
C MET A 1 -15.59 6.99 20.66
N SER A 2 -15.22 8.25 20.76
CA SER A 2 -14.47 8.88 19.69
C SER A 2 -12.98 8.69 19.88
N GLY A 3 -12.22 8.66 18.82
CA GLY A 3 -10.77 8.70 18.83
C GLY A 3 -10.04 7.38 18.93
N THR A 4 -10.75 6.27 19.10
CA THR A 4 -10.10 4.96 19.17
C THR A 4 -10.34 4.20 17.88
N LEU A 5 -9.27 3.90 17.17
CA LEU A 5 -9.29 3.09 15.95
C LEU A 5 -8.40 1.87 16.15
N PRO A 6 -8.70 0.74 15.51
CA PRO A 6 -7.72 -0.33 15.40
C PRO A 6 -6.43 0.20 14.79
N LEU A 7 -5.28 -0.25 15.31
CA LEU A 7 -3.97 0.18 14.78
C LEU A 7 -3.84 -0.09 13.28
N ARG A 8 -4.37 -1.22 12.83
CA ARG A 8 -4.37 -1.57 11.41
C ARG A 8 -5.13 -0.53 10.58
N GLU A 9 -6.29 -0.07 11.04
CA GLU A 9 -7.07 0.95 10.33
C GLU A 9 -6.39 2.33 10.40
N ALA A 10 -5.81 2.68 11.52
CA ALA A 10 -5.07 3.92 11.66
C ALA A 10 -3.87 3.94 10.69
N ALA A 11 -3.15 2.83 10.57
CA ALA A 11 -2.03 2.70 9.66
C ALA A 11 -2.48 2.81 8.20
N LEU A 12 -3.52 2.06 7.82
CA LEU A 12 -4.01 2.08 6.43
C LEU A 12 -4.55 3.46 6.04
N ALA A 13 -5.22 4.14 6.95
CA ALA A 13 -5.70 5.50 6.70
C ALA A 13 -4.55 6.48 6.49
N ALA A 14 -3.50 6.40 7.30
CA ALA A 14 -2.32 7.25 7.15
C ALA A 14 -1.59 6.99 5.83
N ILE A 15 -1.47 5.73 5.44
CA ILE A 15 -0.84 5.33 4.17
C ILE A 15 -1.67 5.83 2.99
N ALA A 16 -2.99 5.67 3.03
CA ALA A 16 -3.87 6.16 1.97
C ALA A 16 -3.75 7.68 1.80
N GLU A 17 -3.75 8.42 2.88
CA GLU A 17 -3.59 9.88 2.85
C GLU A 17 -2.23 10.28 2.28
N ARG A 18 -1.17 9.58 2.66
CA ARG A 18 0.18 9.82 2.14
C ARG A 18 0.22 9.64 0.63
N ILE A 19 -0.42 8.57 0.12
CA ILE A 19 -0.48 8.29 -1.33
C ILE A 19 -1.28 9.37 -2.06
N ILE A 20 -2.46 9.70 -1.56
CA ILE A 20 -3.32 10.72 -2.17
C ILE A 20 -2.60 12.07 -2.27
N THR A 21 -1.93 12.46 -1.20
CA THR A 21 -1.22 13.74 -1.14
C THR A 21 0.06 13.74 -1.97
N GLY A 22 0.82 12.65 -1.91
CA GLY A 22 2.13 12.56 -2.58
C GLY A 22 2.06 12.18 -4.05
N LEU A 23 0.98 11.53 -4.49
CA LEU A 23 0.75 11.10 -5.87
C LEU A 23 -0.62 11.58 -6.36
N PRO A 24 -0.81 12.91 -6.48
CA PRO A 24 -2.15 13.46 -6.79
C PRO A 24 -2.64 13.12 -8.21
N ASP A 25 -1.74 12.71 -9.09
CA ASP A 25 -2.06 12.29 -10.46
C ASP A 25 -2.43 10.80 -10.57
N VAL A 26 -2.41 10.07 -9.46
CA VAL A 26 -2.66 8.63 -9.43
C VAL A 26 -3.98 8.37 -8.71
N ALA A 27 -4.86 7.58 -9.34
CA ALA A 27 -6.10 7.16 -8.68
C ALA A 27 -5.80 6.12 -7.61
N LEU A 28 -6.47 6.20 -6.47
CA LEU A 28 -6.29 5.26 -5.37
C LEU A 28 -7.63 4.67 -4.93
N ASP A 29 -7.69 3.35 -4.86
CA ASP A 29 -8.80 2.60 -4.25
C ASP A 29 -8.33 1.92 -2.98
N ARG A 30 -9.21 1.78 -2.00
CA ARG A 30 -8.97 0.99 -0.78
C ARG A 30 -9.90 -0.21 -0.73
N ALA A 31 -9.34 -1.36 -0.33
CA ALA A 31 -10.10 -2.59 -0.06
C ALA A 31 -11.01 -3.01 -1.22
N ARG A 32 -10.60 -2.75 -2.42
CA ARG A 32 -11.37 -3.04 -3.63
C ARG A 32 -11.41 -4.54 -3.88
N ARG A 33 -12.60 -5.10 -4.12
CA ARG A 33 -12.77 -6.52 -4.46
C ARG A 33 -12.66 -6.79 -5.95
N ALA A 34 -13.25 -5.92 -6.75
CA ALA A 34 -13.28 -6.13 -8.19
C ALA A 34 -11.90 -5.90 -8.81
N PRO A 35 -11.48 -6.72 -9.79
CA PRO A 35 -10.25 -6.46 -10.53
C PRO A 35 -10.29 -5.10 -11.23
N VAL A 36 -9.12 -4.51 -11.42
CA VAL A 36 -9.01 -3.27 -12.20
C VAL A 36 -9.11 -3.60 -13.68
N ASP A 37 -10.02 -2.93 -14.38
CA ASP A 37 -10.13 -3.01 -15.83
C ASP A 37 -9.24 -1.94 -16.46
N VAL A 38 -8.07 -2.33 -16.91
CA VAL A 38 -7.08 -1.40 -17.45
C VAL A 38 -7.51 -0.71 -18.74
N GLU A 39 -8.52 -1.25 -19.43
CA GLU A 39 -9.05 -0.65 -20.66
C GLU A 39 -10.13 0.39 -20.38
N ALA A 40 -10.82 0.29 -19.26
CA ALA A 40 -11.99 1.11 -18.91
C ALA A 40 -11.72 2.14 -17.83
N GLU A 41 -10.78 1.86 -16.92
CA GLU A 41 -10.55 2.71 -15.74
C GLU A 41 -9.40 3.67 -15.94
N THR A 42 -9.43 4.77 -15.20
CA THR A 42 -8.35 5.76 -15.21
C THR A 42 -7.05 5.18 -14.68
N LEU A 43 -5.98 5.33 -15.44
CA LEU A 43 -4.63 4.91 -15.08
C LEU A 43 -3.68 6.13 -15.09
N PRO A 44 -2.59 6.13 -14.33
CA PRO A 44 -2.18 5.08 -13.40
C PRO A 44 -3.11 4.97 -12.19
N ARG A 45 -3.17 3.78 -11.62
CA ARG A 45 -4.07 3.48 -10.48
C ARG A 45 -3.37 2.59 -9.48
N LEU A 46 -3.63 2.85 -8.22
CA LEU A 46 -3.16 2.04 -7.10
C LEU A 46 -4.34 1.48 -6.33
N VAL A 47 -4.18 0.28 -5.81
CA VAL A 47 -5.15 -0.36 -4.91
C VAL A 47 -4.44 -0.74 -3.63
N LEU A 48 -4.84 -0.14 -2.53
CA LEU A 48 -4.29 -0.41 -1.21
C LEU A 48 -5.15 -1.45 -0.49
N ARG A 49 -4.51 -2.49 0.03
CA ARG A 49 -5.17 -3.50 0.87
C ARG A 49 -4.32 -3.81 2.08
N GLY A 50 -4.98 -3.95 3.23
CA GLY A 50 -4.33 -4.49 4.41
C GLY A 50 -4.19 -6.00 4.31
N GLU A 51 -3.11 -6.51 4.88
CA GLU A 51 -2.88 -7.93 5.06
C GLU A 51 -2.93 -8.28 6.55
N GLU A 52 -2.10 -9.20 6.96
CA GLU A 52 -2.08 -9.68 8.33
C GLU A 52 -1.49 -8.66 9.30
N ILE A 53 -1.83 -8.84 10.56
CA ILE A 53 -1.18 -8.17 11.67
C ILE A 53 -0.57 -9.24 12.55
N GLU A 54 0.72 -9.09 12.88
CA GLU A 54 1.45 -10.00 13.74
C GLU A 54 1.86 -9.28 15.02
N ALA A 55 1.67 -9.95 16.15
CA ALA A 55 2.20 -9.45 17.42
C ALA A 55 3.66 -9.88 17.54
N ASP A 56 4.53 -8.91 17.74
CA ASP A 56 5.92 -9.19 18.05
C ASP A 56 6.07 -9.49 19.53
N ASP A 57 6.84 -10.52 19.82
CA ASP A 57 7.16 -10.92 21.18
C ASP A 57 8.18 -9.94 21.76
N THR A 58 7.71 -8.98 22.52
CA THR A 58 8.57 -7.98 23.14
C THR A 58 8.52 -8.08 24.65
N GLU A 59 9.60 -7.69 25.29
CA GLU A 59 9.70 -7.66 26.76
C GLU A 59 9.29 -6.31 27.36
N GLU A 60 8.74 -5.42 26.56
CA GLU A 60 8.35 -4.10 27.05
C GLU A 60 7.03 -4.19 27.84
N PRO A 61 7.05 -3.93 29.15
CA PRO A 61 5.84 -4.04 29.97
C PRO A 61 4.78 -3.01 29.57
N GLY A 62 3.53 -3.44 29.52
CA GLY A 62 2.41 -2.56 29.27
C GLY A 62 2.18 -2.20 27.81
N ARG A 63 3.01 -2.72 26.90
CA ARG A 63 2.92 -2.43 25.47
C ARG A 63 3.07 -3.69 24.64
N THR A 64 2.38 -3.72 23.53
CA THR A 64 2.53 -4.77 22.51
C THR A 64 2.98 -4.14 21.22
N HIS A 65 4.01 -4.72 20.62
CA HIS A 65 4.49 -4.32 19.31
C HIS A 65 3.85 -5.18 18.24
N TYR A 66 3.42 -4.54 17.17
CA TYR A 66 2.78 -5.22 16.04
C TYR A 66 3.52 -4.92 14.76
N ARG A 67 3.48 -5.89 13.85
CA ARG A 67 3.86 -5.67 12.46
C ARG A 67 2.61 -5.80 11.62
N ILE A 68 2.28 -4.75 10.90
CA ILE A 68 1.08 -4.69 10.06
C ILE A 68 1.52 -4.75 8.62
N GLY A 69 1.16 -5.84 7.93
CA GLY A 69 1.43 -5.99 6.52
C GLY A 69 0.37 -5.31 5.68
N PHE A 70 0.79 -4.75 4.56
CA PHE A 70 -0.13 -4.24 3.56
C PHE A 70 0.48 -4.38 2.16
N VAL A 71 -0.38 -4.38 1.17
CA VAL A 71 0.03 -4.47 -0.23
C VAL A 71 -0.56 -3.31 -1.01
N VAL A 72 0.19 -2.86 -1.99
CA VAL A 72 -0.29 -1.87 -2.96
C VAL A 72 -0.11 -2.47 -4.34
N SER A 73 -1.21 -2.68 -5.02
CA SER A 73 -1.20 -3.08 -6.43
C SER A 73 -1.19 -1.84 -7.30
N GLY A 74 -0.36 -1.82 -8.32
CA GLY A 74 -0.28 -0.70 -9.24
C GLY A 74 -0.59 -1.14 -10.67
N PHE A 75 -1.21 -0.25 -11.43
CA PHE A 75 -1.65 -0.52 -12.79
C PHE A 75 -1.26 0.66 -13.68
N ALA A 76 -0.61 0.35 -14.79
CA ALA A 76 -0.17 1.36 -15.74
C ALA A 76 -0.26 0.82 -17.16
N ALA A 77 -0.39 1.73 -18.12
CA ALA A 77 -0.48 1.43 -19.55
C ALA A 77 0.45 2.35 -20.33
N GLY A 78 0.69 2.02 -21.56
CA GLY A 78 1.49 2.85 -22.47
C GLY A 78 1.13 2.61 -23.93
N ALA A 79 1.73 3.39 -24.81
CA ALA A 79 1.50 3.30 -26.26
C ALA A 79 2.15 2.05 -26.88
N SER A 80 3.08 1.42 -26.18
CA SER A 80 3.75 0.19 -26.59
C SER A 80 4.03 -0.66 -25.35
N ASP A 81 4.43 -1.90 -25.57
CA ASP A 81 4.79 -2.80 -24.46
C ASP A 81 5.94 -2.22 -23.64
N LEU A 82 6.96 -1.67 -24.30
CA LEU A 82 8.08 -1.04 -23.60
C LEU A 82 7.63 0.19 -22.80
N ALA A 83 6.79 1.04 -23.39
CA ALA A 83 6.30 2.22 -22.70
C ALA A 83 5.44 1.86 -21.49
N ALA A 84 4.63 0.81 -21.61
CA ALA A 84 3.84 0.31 -20.48
C ALA A 84 4.71 -0.23 -19.36
N GLU A 85 5.73 -1.02 -19.69
CA GLU A 85 6.68 -1.54 -18.70
C GLU A 85 7.42 -0.42 -17.99
N GLN A 86 7.88 0.59 -18.73
CA GLN A 86 8.55 1.74 -18.13
C GLN A 86 7.62 2.56 -17.25
N ALA A 87 6.37 2.77 -17.68
CA ALA A 87 5.37 3.47 -16.88
C ALA A 87 5.09 2.74 -15.56
N LEU A 88 5.02 1.41 -15.61
CA LEU A 88 4.81 0.59 -14.44
C LEU A 88 6.01 0.68 -13.47
N SER A 89 7.23 0.63 -13.99
CA SER A 89 8.46 0.78 -13.19
C SER A 89 8.53 2.15 -12.53
N VAL A 90 8.16 3.21 -13.24
CA VAL A 90 8.13 4.56 -12.69
C VAL A 90 7.09 4.68 -11.59
N LEU A 91 5.91 4.13 -11.80
CA LEU A 91 4.84 4.15 -10.79
C LEU A 91 5.30 3.45 -9.50
N HIS A 92 5.91 2.27 -9.62
CA HIS A 92 6.44 1.56 -8.47
C HIS A 92 7.53 2.36 -7.75
N ALA A 93 8.47 2.93 -8.50
CA ALA A 93 9.56 3.72 -7.92
C ALA A 93 9.03 4.95 -7.17
N ARG A 94 8.03 5.63 -7.72
CA ARG A 94 7.37 6.76 -7.07
C ARG A 94 6.70 6.34 -5.76
N LEU A 95 5.97 5.22 -5.79
CA LEU A 95 5.32 4.67 -4.61
C LEU A 95 6.34 4.29 -3.53
N ALA A 96 7.36 3.53 -3.91
CA ALA A 96 8.39 3.08 -2.98
C ALA A 96 9.15 4.27 -2.36
N SER A 97 9.48 5.28 -3.16
CA SER A 97 10.15 6.49 -2.66
C SER A 97 9.28 7.27 -1.69
N LEU A 98 7.97 7.22 -1.88
CA LEU A 98 7.02 7.92 -1.01
C LEU A 98 6.84 7.22 0.35
N LEU A 99 6.85 5.90 0.36
CA LEU A 99 6.48 5.10 1.53
C LEU A 99 7.67 4.53 2.29
N ALA A 100 8.71 4.06 1.60
CA ALA A 100 9.83 3.38 2.27
C ALA A 100 10.57 4.32 3.20
N GLY A 101 10.70 3.91 4.46
CA GLY A 101 11.36 4.71 5.49
C GLY A 101 10.53 5.86 6.05
N TRP A 102 9.32 6.06 5.55
CA TRP A 102 8.44 7.10 6.06
C TRP A 102 7.77 6.66 7.36
N THR A 103 7.68 7.61 8.30
CA THR A 103 7.01 7.40 9.59
C THR A 103 5.78 8.29 9.65
N PRO A 104 4.57 7.72 9.77
CA PRO A 104 3.37 8.54 9.98
C PRO A 104 3.46 9.37 11.27
N ALA A 105 2.86 10.55 11.24
CA ALA A 105 2.82 11.41 12.42
C ALA A 105 1.85 10.93 13.50
N ALA A 106 1.06 9.89 13.24
CA ALA A 106 0.10 9.35 14.18
C ALA A 106 0.79 8.58 15.31
N ALA A 107 0.28 8.73 16.53
CA ALA A 107 0.85 8.08 17.69
C ALA A 107 0.79 6.55 17.57
N GLY A 108 1.85 5.88 17.96
CA GLY A 108 1.94 4.43 17.94
C GLY A 108 2.36 3.82 16.62
N LEU A 109 2.51 4.61 15.55
CA LEU A 109 2.96 4.10 14.26
C LEU A 109 4.45 4.37 14.06
N GLY A 110 5.15 3.37 13.59
CA GLY A 110 6.57 3.43 13.27
C GLY A 110 6.82 3.54 11.77
N ASP A 111 8.03 3.18 11.37
CA ASP A 111 8.48 3.32 9.99
C ASP A 111 7.82 2.29 9.06
N VAL A 112 7.56 2.71 7.84
CA VAL A 112 7.17 1.80 6.76
C VAL A 112 8.42 1.13 6.21
N VAL A 113 8.36 -0.19 6.08
CA VAL A 113 9.44 -1.02 5.54
C VAL A 113 9.00 -1.63 4.22
N GLU A 114 9.83 -1.46 3.20
CA GLU A 114 9.62 -2.05 1.89
C GLU A 114 10.04 -3.53 1.90
N GLN A 115 9.21 -4.39 1.32
CA GLN A 115 9.46 -5.84 1.28
C GLN A 115 9.54 -6.38 -0.15
N GLY A 116 9.59 -5.50 -1.15
CA GLY A 116 9.73 -5.88 -2.55
C GLY A 116 8.43 -5.87 -3.33
N ALA A 117 8.53 -6.18 -4.61
CA ALA A 117 7.40 -6.15 -5.52
C ALA A 117 7.55 -7.19 -6.62
N GLU A 118 6.42 -7.63 -7.14
CA GLU A 118 6.32 -8.51 -8.29
C GLU A 118 5.65 -7.76 -9.43
N PHE A 119 6.14 -7.94 -10.65
CA PHE A 119 5.62 -7.26 -11.85
C PHE A 119 5.09 -8.27 -12.85
N ARG A 120 3.99 -7.92 -13.49
CA ARG A 120 3.40 -8.75 -14.54
C ARG A 120 2.87 -7.88 -15.66
N MET A 121 3.32 -8.13 -16.89
CA MET A 121 2.76 -7.49 -18.07
C MET A 121 1.64 -8.34 -18.61
N TYR A 122 0.57 -7.69 -19.07
CA TYR A 122 -0.57 -8.37 -19.67
C TYR A 122 -0.24 -8.78 -21.10
N ASP A 123 -0.75 -9.95 -21.50
CA ASP A 123 -0.70 -10.36 -22.88
C ASP A 123 -1.88 -9.78 -23.69
N THR A 124 -1.91 -10.05 -25.00
CA THR A 124 -2.94 -9.52 -25.88
C THR A 124 -4.34 -10.11 -25.62
N GLU A 125 -4.42 -11.25 -24.94
CA GLU A 125 -5.70 -11.83 -24.55
C GLU A 125 -6.27 -11.16 -23.30
N GLU A 126 -5.41 -10.71 -22.39
CA GLU A 126 -5.82 -10.04 -21.16
C GLU A 126 -6.19 -8.57 -21.40
N SER A 127 -5.51 -7.92 -22.33
CA SER A 127 -5.77 -6.50 -22.66
C SER A 127 -5.32 -6.21 -24.09
N ALA A 128 -6.17 -5.52 -24.83
CA ALA A 128 -5.80 -4.99 -26.14
C ALA A 128 -4.83 -3.79 -26.01
N LEU A 129 -4.86 -3.12 -24.87
CA LEU A 129 -3.98 -2.01 -24.54
C LEU A 129 -2.71 -2.55 -23.90
N PRO A 130 -1.50 -2.12 -24.30
CA PRO A 130 -0.27 -2.46 -23.58
C PRO A 130 -0.36 -1.95 -22.15
N ALA A 131 -0.36 -2.87 -21.21
CA ALA A 131 -0.57 -2.58 -19.80
C ALA A 131 0.07 -3.65 -18.90
N GLY A 132 0.20 -3.34 -17.66
CA GLY A 132 0.70 -4.30 -16.66
C GLY A 132 0.31 -3.91 -15.25
N GLU A 133 0.70 -4.76 -14.32
CA GLU A 133 0.46 -4.57 -12.91
C GLU A 133 1.68 -4.93 -12.08
N PHE A 134 1.77 -4.35 -10.89
CA PHE A 134 2.70 -4.83 -9.86
C PHE A 134 1.95 -5.06 -8.56
N LEU A 135 2.53 -5.90 -7.72
CA LEU A 135 2.11 -6.07 -6.34
C LEU A 135 3.29 -5.73 -5.44
N ALA A 136 3.22 -4.62 -4.74
CA ALA A 136 4.26 -4.18 -3.81
C ALA A 136 3.85 -4.52 -2.39
N ARG A 137 4.77 -5.12 -1.63
CA ARG A 137 4.54 -5.51 -0.25
C ARG A 137 5.31 -4.60 0.68
N PHE A 138 4.62 -4.20 1.75
CA PHE A 138 5.19 -3.35 2.79
C PHE A 138 4.74 -3.85 4.16
N SER A 139 5.43 -3.40 5.18
CA SER A 139 4.96 -3.53 6.55
C SER A 139 5.20 -2.23 7.30
N ILE A 140 4.44 -2.06 8.37
CA ILE A 140 4.61 -0.92 9.28
C ILE A 140 4.60 -1.46 10.70
N LEU A 141 5.52 -0.95 11.51
CA LEU A 141 5.54 -1.28 12.93
C LEU A 141 4.54 -0.39 13.66
N ALA A 142 3.90 -0.95 14.67
CA ALA A 142 2.96 -0.22 15.49
C ALA A 142 3.09 -0.67 16.94
N ILE A 143 2.86 0.25 17.87
CA ILE A 143 2.94 -0.01 19.29
C ILE A 143 1.61 0.38 19.92
N GLY A 144 0.97 -0.56 20.59
CA GLY A 144 -0.27 -0.34 21.28
C GLY A 144 -0.18 -0.74 22.76
N PRO A 145 -1.14 -0.30 23.58
CA PRO A 145 -1.22 -0.78 24.96
C PRO A 145 -1.58 -2.26 24.98
N ASN A 146 -1.22 -2.94 26.05
CA ASN A 146 -1.69 -4.30 26.28
C ASN A 146 -3.22 -4.30 26.34
N GLY A 147 -3.85 -5.29 25.75
CA GLY A 147 -5.30 -5.38 25.68
C GLY A 147 -5.84 -5.35 24.26
N GLY A 148 -4.93 -5.36 23.28
CA GLY A 148 -5.31 -5.50 21.89
C GLY A 148 -4.73 -4.42 20.98
N PRO A 149 -4.90 -4.59 19.67
CA PRO A 149 -4.28 -3.74 18.66
C PRO A 149 -5.11 -2.45 18.40
N TRP A 150 -5.24 -1.63 19.44
CA TRP A 150 -6.00 -0.39 19.38
C TRP A 150 -5.06 0.82 19.45
N SER A 151 -5.41 1.86 18.73
CA SER A 151 -4.77 3.16 18.91
C SER A 151 -5.27 3.80 20.21
N THR A 152 -4.45 4.61 20.79
CA THR A 152 -4.85 5.34 22.00
C THR A 152 -5.53 6.66 21.65
#